data_cc3c03fb9e33c3edb5a7283bb96f70f7
#
_entry.id   cc3c03fb9e33c3edb5a7283bb96f70f7
#
_cell.length_a   1.000
_cell.length_b   1.000
_cell.length_c   1.000
_cell.angle_alpha   90.00
_cell.angle_beta   90.00
_cell.angle_gamma   90.00
#
_symmetry.space_group_name_H-M   'P 1'
#
loop_
_entity.id
_entity.type
_entity.pdbx_description
1 polymer ?
#
loop_
_entity_poly.entity_id
_entity_poly.type
_entity_poly.pdbx_seq_one_letter_code
_entity_poly.pdbx_strand_id
1 'polypeptide(L)'
;NESFHLINDNRPIICIGNGTGIAGLMSLLHARTRLDYTQNWLIFGERQREHDFFYQSTIEAWQTTGMLQRLDLAFSRDQAEKVYVHHKLREQATELKTWVENGAVIYVCGSINGMASDVDAALIEILGEEKLDQLRQEGRYRRDVY
;
A
#
# COMPACT_ATOMS: atom_id res chain seq x y z
N ASN A 1 6.82 -15.28 -3.46
CA ASN A 1 7.77 -14.43 -4.18
C ASN A 1 8.90 -13.99 -3.24
N GLU A 2 10.12 -14.44 -3.54
CA GLU A 2 11.27 -14.16 -2.70
C GLU A 2 11.57 -12.67 -2.52
N SER A 3 11.29 -11.86 -3.54
CA SER A 3 11.53 -10.41 -3.48
C SER A 3 10.51 -9.66 -2.62
N PHE A 4 9.40 -10.33 -2.24
CA PHE A 4 8.31 -9.72 -1.48
C PHE A 4 8.39 -10.04 0.00
N HIS A 5 9.59 -10.12 0.55
CA HIS A 5 9.78 -10.35 1.97
C HIS A 5 9.84 -9.04 2.75
N LEU A 6 9.38 -9.09 3.99
CA LEU A 6 9.48 -7.95 4.89
C LEU A 6 10.94 -7.64 5.20
N ILE A 7 11.31 -6.37 5.07
CA ILE A 7 12.60 -5.90 5.55
C ILE A 7 12.51 -5.81 7.07
N ASN A 8 13.39 -6.53 7.75
CA ASN A 8 13.31 -6.68 9.21
C ASN A 8 14.01 -5.51 9.94
N ASP A 9 13.46 -4.32 9.76
CA ASP A 9 13.85 -3.13 10.53
C ASP A 9 12.61 -2.23 10.66
N ASN A 10 12.70 -1.18 11.46
CA ASN A 10 11.55 -0.35 11.80
C ASN A 10 11.30 0.83 10.84
N ARG A 11 11.90 0.82 9.65
CA ARG A 11 11.61 1.87 8.68
C ARG A 11 10.14 1.86 8.29
N PRO A 12 9.59 2.98 7.82
CA PRO A 12 8.19 3.02 7.40
C PRO A 12 7.92 2.09 6.23
N ILE A 13 6.69 1.56 6.15
CA ILE A 13 6.27 0.84 4.94
C ILE A 13 4.96 1.41 4.42
N ILE A 14 4.80 1.37 3.10
CA ILE A 14 3.59 1.76 2.40
C ILE A 14 3.09 0.52 1.66
N CYS A 15 1.94 0.01 2.07
CA CYS A 15 1.33 -1.19 1.47
C CYS A 15 0.21 -0.76 0.53
N ILE A 16 0.33 -1.12 -0.73
CA ILE A 16 -0.61 -0.72 -1.79
C ILE A 16 -1.16 -1.98 -2.45
N GLY A 17 -2.47 -2.11 -2.51
CA GLY A 17 -3.06 -3.28 -3.16
C GLY A 17 -4.54 -3.18 -3.43
N ASN A 18 -5.06 -4.22 -4.06
CA ASN A 18 -6.50 -4.36 -4.28
C ASN A 18 -6.91 -5.84 -4.28
N GLY A 19 -8.18 -6.08 -4.05
CA GLY A 19 -8.77 -7.40 -4.17
C GLY A 19 -8.04 -8.46 -3.35
N THR A 20 -7.71 -9.57 -3.99
CA THR A 20 -7.03 -10.68 -3.32
C THR A 20 -5.61 -10.36 -2.87
N GLY A 21 -5.03 -9.27 -3.35
CA GLY A 21 -3.71 -8.81 -2.89
C GLY A 21 -3.68 -8.47 -1.40
N ILE A 22 -4.84 -8.28 -0.78
CA ILE A 22 -4.93 -7.97 0.67
C ILE A 22 -4.24 -9.05 1.52
N ALA A 23 -4.31 -10.31 1.14
CA ALA A 23 -3.73 -11.40 1.94
C ALA A 23 -2.22 -11.22 2.12
N GLY A 24 -1.51 -10.89 1.04
CA GLY A 24 -0.06 -10.62 1.10
C GLY A 24 0.27 -9.42 1.96
N LEU A 25 -0.49 -8.34 1.81
CA LEU A 25 -0.29 -7.13 2.59
C LEU A 25 -0.59 -7.34 4.07
N MET A 26 -1.66 -8.08 4.38
CA MET A 26 -1.99 -8.42 5.77
C MET A 26 -0.90 -9.24 6.43
N SER A 27 -0.28 -10.15 5.68
CA SER A 27 0.85 -10.93 6.19
C SER A 27 2.01 -10.04 6.61
N LEU A 28 2.36 -9.06 5.78
CA LEU A 28 3.40 -8.08 6.10
C LEU A 28 3.04 -7.27 7.34
N LEU A 29 1.81 -6.78 7.41
CA LEU A 29 1.35 -5.95 8.52
C LEU A 29 1.30 -6.75 9.83
N HIS A 30 0.86 -8.01 9.80
CA HIS A 30 0.89 -8.88 10.99
C HIS A 30 2.31 -9.06 11.51
N ALA A 31 3.27 -9.27 10.63
CA ALA A 31 4.67 -9.40 11.02
C ALA A 31 5.17 -8.10 11.68
N ARG A 32 4.80 -6.96 11.11
CA ARG A 32 5.17 -5.65 11.65
C ARG A 32 4.59 -5.42 13.05
N THR A 33 3.32 -5.75 13.23
CA THR A 33 2.69 -5.57 14.54
C THR A 33 3.31 -6.45 15.61
N ARG A 34 3.74 -7.67 15.27
CA ARG A 34 4.44 -8.55 16.21
C ARG A 34 5.78 -7.98 16.66
N LEU A 35 6.39 -7.13 15.82
CA LEU A 35 7.67 -6.47 16.13
C LEU A 35 7.49 -5.06 16.71
N ASP A 36 6.23 -4.66 16.95
CA ASP A 36 5.87 -3.31 17.43
C ASP A 36 6.34 -2.18 16.49
N TYR A 37 6.40 -2.46 15.19
CA TYR A 37 6.70 -1.45 14.18
C TYR A 37 5.40 -0.79 13.75
N THR A 38 5.26 0.51 14.00
CA THR A 38 4.00 1.23 13.86
C THR A 38 3.89 2.14 12.64
N GLN A 39 5.00 2.40 11.96
CA GLN A 39 4.99 3.29 10.80
C GLN A 39 4.49 2.54 9.57
N ASN A 40 3.20 2.25 9.57
CA ASN A 40 2.53 1.46 8.53
C ASN A 40 1.45 2.30 7.88
N TRP A 41 1.42 2.29 6.55
CA TRP A 41 0.41 2.97 5.75
C TRP A 41 -0.20 1.94 4.79
N LEU A 42 -1.51 1.75 4.86
CA LEU A 42 -2.22 0.85 3.95
C LEU A 42 -3.08 1.67 3.00
N ILE A 43 -2.90 1.46 1.71
CA ILE A 43 -3.72 2.05 0.64
C ILE A 43 -4.33 0.87 -0.11
N PHE A 44 -5.63 0.68 0.04
CA PHE A 44 -6.27 -0.53 -0.42
C PHE A 44 -7.56 -0.25 -1.19
N GLY A 45 -7.76 -0.98 -2.28
CA GLY A 45 -8.93 -0.85 -3.13
C GLY A 45 -9.79 -2.10 -3.16
N GLU A 46 -11.09 -1.90 -3.04
CA GLU A 46 -12.12 -2.94 -3.21
C GLU A 46 -13.24 -2.36 -4.07
N ARG A 47 -14.12 -3.24 -4.58
CA ARG A 47 -15.25 -2.78 -5.37
C ARG A 47 -16.31 -2.13 -4.49
N GLN A 48 -16.67 -2.77 -3.38
CA GLN A 48 -17.71 -2.30 -2.47
C GLN A 48 -17.34 -2.66 -1.04
N ARG A 49 -17.56 -1.71 -0.10
CA ARG A 49 -17.29 -1.92 1.32
C ARG A 49 -18.09 -3.10 1.89
N GLU A 50 -19.38 -3.14 1.60
CA GLU A 50 -20.29 -4.13 2.18
C GLU A 50 -19.98 -5.57 1.77
N HIS A 51 -19.49 -5.76 0.56
CA HIS A 51 -19.33 -7.10 0.00
C HIS A 51 -17.87 -7.55 -0.09
N ASP A 52 -16.95 -6.60 -0.20
CA ASP A 52 -15.58 -6.92 -0.58
C ASP A 52 -14.53 -6.56 0.48
N PHE A 53 -14.91 -5.85 1.56
CA PHE A 53 -13.95 -5.41 2.55
C PHE A 53 -13.70 -6.47 3.62
N PHE A 54 -12.81 -7.41 3.30
CA PHE A 54 -12.34 -8.41 4.24
C PHE A 54 -11.35 -7.78 5.22
N TYR A 55 -11.18 -8.38 6.41
CA TYR A 55 -10.21 -7.92 7.43
C TYR A 55 -10.53 -6.57 8.04
N GLN A 56 -11.76 -6.07 7.83
CA GLN A 56 -12.16 -4.76 8.36
C GLN A 56 -11.92 -4.61 9.87
N SER A 57 -12.33 -5.61 10.64
CA SER A 57 -12.18 -5.57 12.10
C SER A 57 -10.72 -5.50 12.54
N THR A 58 -9.84 -6.25 11.87
CA THR A 58 -8.40 -6.23 12.16
C THR A 58 -7.80 -4.87 11.85
N ILE A 59 -8.14 -4.32 10.69
CA ILE A 59 -7.62 -3.02 10.24
C ILE A 59 -8.09 -1.91 11.19
N GLU A 60 -9.36 -1.93 11.60
CA GLU A 60 -9.90 -0.97 12.56
C GLU A 60 -9.21 -1.06 13.92
N ALA A 61 -8.94 -2.28 14.38
CA ALA A 61 -8.19 -2.49 15.62
C ALA A 61 -6.79 -1.89 15.54
N TRP A 62 -6.11 -2.08 14.42
CA TRP A 62 -4.77 -1.52 14.22
C TRP A 62 -4.78 0.01 14.17
N GLN A 63 -5.82 0.62 13.60
CA GLN A 63 -5.96 2.07 13.63
C GLN A 63 -6.13 2.56 15.07
N THR A 64 -6.99 1.89 15.82
CA THR A 64 -7.28 2.26 17.21
C THR A 64 -6.05 2.16 18.11
N THR A 65 -5.23 1.13 17.90
CA THR A 65 -4.04 0.88 18.73
C THR A 65 -2.80 1.64 18.25
N GLY A 66 -2.88 2.32 17.10
CA GLY A 66 -1.75 3.05 16.54
C GLY A 66 -0.78 2.21 15.73
N MET A 67 -1.07 0.93 15.51
CA MET A 67 -0.24 0.05 14.69
C MET A 67 -0.34 0.39 13.21
N LEU A 68 -1.44 1.00 12.77
CA LEU A 68 -1.64 1.48 11.41
C LEU A 68 -1.82 3.00 11.46
N GLN A 69 -0.78 3.74 11.08
CA GLN A 69 -0.79 5.20 11.18
C GLN A 69 -1.63 5.87 10.11
N ARG A 70 -1.68 5.30 8.91
CA ARG A 70 -2.47 5.86 7.82
C ARG A 70 -3.21 4.76 7.09
N LEU A 71 -4.46 5.07 6.73
CA LEU A 71 -5.31 4.17 5.97
C LEU A 71 -6.05 4.99 4.92
N ASP A 72 -5.91 4.60 3.66
CA ASP A 72 -6.66 5.18 2.55
C ASP A 72 -7.36 4.05 1.81
N LEU A 73 -8.68 4.08 1.79
CA LEU A 73 -9.50 3.05 1.16
C LEU A 73 -10.20 3.62 -0.07
N ALA A 74 -10.20 2.83 -1.14
CA ALA A 74 -10.88 3.17 -2.38
C ALA A 74 -11.92 2.09 -2.68
N PHE A 75 -13.20 2.47 -2.68
CA PHE A 75 -14.30 1.56 -3.03
C PHE A 75 -14.85 2.01 -4.38
N SER A 76 -14.47 1.30 -5.44
CA SER A 76 -14.72 1.75 -6.81
C SER A 76 -16.19 1.82 -7.20
N ARG A 77 -17.09 1.18 -6.44
CA ARG A 77 -18.52 1.12 -6.75
C ARG A 77 -19.43 1.71 -5.67
N ASP A 78 -18.87 2.28 -4.59
CA ASP A 78 -19.67 2.82 -3.48
C ASP A 78 -20.08 4.28 -3.67
N GLN A 79 -19.58 4.95 -4.70
CA GLN A 79 -19.91 6.34 -4.99
C GLN A 79 -20.21 6.52 -6.49
N ALA A 80 -20.76 7.68 -6.85
CA ALA A 80 -21.15 7.98 -8.23
C ALA A 80 -19.98 7.89 -9.22
N GLU A 81 -18.81 8.34 -8.80
CA GLU A 81 -17.58 8.21 -9.60
C GLU A 81 -16.71 7.10 -9.05
N LYS A 82 -16.12 6.30 -9.95
CA LYS A 82 -15.24 5.21 -9.53
C LYS A 82 -13.94 5.76 -8.98
N VAL A 83 -13.58 5.33 -7.76
CA VAL A 83 -12.33 5.71 -7.11
C VAL A 83 -11.47 4.47 -6.96
N TYR A 84 -10.26 4.54 -7.48
CA TYR A 84 -9.28 3.46 -7.43
C TYR A 84 -8.08 3.83 -6.58
N VAL A 85 -7.24 2.86 -6.29
CA VAL A 85 -6.03 3.04 -5.47
C VAL A 85 -5.14 4.16 -6.02
N HIS A 86 -4.93 4.21 -7.34
CA HIS A 86 -4.07 5.24 -7.93
C HIS A 86 -4.61 6.66 -7.73
N HIS A 87 -5.93 6.82 -7.59
CA HIS A 87 -6.52 8.11 -7.25
C HIS A 87 -6.11 8.53 -5.84
N LYS A 88 -6.11 7.58 -4.90
CA LYS A 88 -5.69 7.83 -3.51
C LYS A 88 -4.22 8.20 -3.43
N LEU A 89 -3.37 7.56 -4.22
CA LEU A 89 -1.95 7.91 -4.29
C LEU A 89 -1.76 9.36 -4.70
N ARG A 90 -2.48 9.81 -5.72
CA ARG A 90 -2.39 11.18 -6.20
C ARG A 90 -2.90 12.19 -5.18
N GLU A 91 -4.00 11.87 -4.49
CA GLU A 91 -4.52 12.71 -3.41
C GLU A 91 -3.50 12.90 -2.30
N GLN A 92 -2.73 11.86 -2.00
CA GLN A 92 -1.77 11.85 -0.89
C GLN A 92 -0.32 12.01 -1.36
N ALA A 93 -0.13 12.65 -2.51
CA ALA A 93 1.20 12.77 -3.12
C ALA A 93 2.24 13.40 -2.18
N THR A 94 1.88 14.47 -1.49
CA THR A 94 2.80 15.16 -0.57
C THR A 94 3.22 14.25 0.57
N GLU A 95 2.24 13.55 1.18
CA GLU A 95 2.50 12.65 2.28
C GLU A 95 3.35 11.46 1.82
N LEU A 96 3.07 10.94 0.63
CA LEU A 96 3.83 9.83 0.05
C LEU A 96 5.29 10.21 -0.11
N LYS A 97 5.57 11.40 -0.62
CA LYS A 97 6.94 11.91 -0.77
C LYS A 97 7.64 11.98 0.59
N THR A 98 6.96 12.47 1.61
CA THR A 98 7.50 12.57 2.96
C THR A 98 7.88 11.19 3.51
N TRP A 99 7.00 10.21 3.34
CA TRP A 99 7.27 8.85 3.80
C TRP A 99 8.47 8.25 3.08
N VAL A 100 8.55 8.45 1.76
CA VAL A 100 9.68 7.95 0.96
C VAL A 100 10.99 8.62 1.38
N GLU A 101 10.97 9.92 1.64
CA GLU A 101 12.15 10.65 2.14
C GLU A 101 12.60 10.12 3.50
N ASN A 102 11.68 9.63 4.31
CA ASN A 102 11.97 9.04 5.62
C ASN A 102 12.36 7.57 5.54
N GLY A 103 12.61 7.07 4.34
CA GLY A 103 13.12 5.72 4.16
C GLY A 103 12.09 4.64 3.90
N ALA A 104 10.85 5.01 3.61
CA ALA A 104 9.77 4.02 3.41
C ALA A 104 10.07 3.02 2.31
N VAL A 105 9.62 1.79 2.55
CA VAL A 105 9.60 0.72 1.54
C VAL A 105 8.17 0.61 1.02
N ILE A 106 8.01 0.57 -0.29
CA ILE A 106 6.71 0.44 -0.95
C ILE A 106 6.50 -1.01 -1.37
N TYR A 107 5.39 -1.60 -0.91
CA TYR A 107 4.97 -2.94 -1.29
C TYR A 107 3.68 -2.85 -2.10
N VAL A 108 3.66 -3.41 -3.30
CA VAL A 108 2.48 -3.44 -4.17
C VAL A 108 2.05 -4.88 -4.39
N CYS A 109 0.79 -5.19 -4.10
CA CYS A 109 0.27 -6.54 -4.24
C CYS A 109 -1.10 -6.51 -4.92
N GLY A 110 -1.26 -7.23 -6.02
CA GLY A 110 -2.52 -7.29 -6.72
C GLY A 110 -2.37 -7.61 -8.20
N SER A 111 -3.41 -7.26 -8.98
CA SER A 111 -3.50 -7.58 -10.39
C SER A 111 -2.51 -6.80 -11.25
N ILE A 112 -1.77 -7.53 -12.10
CA ILE A 112 -0.85 -6.91 -13.06
C ILE A 112 -1.63 -6.14 -14.14
N ASN A 113 -2.82 -6.65 -14.52
CA ASN A 113 -3.68 -6.00 -15.53
C ASN A 113 -4.55 -4.94 -14.84
N GLY A 114 -4.20 -3.67 -15.03
CA GLY A 114 -4.94 -2.55 -14.47
C GLY A 114 -4.26 -1.96 -13.25
N MET A 115 -4.48 -2.52 -12.07
CA MET A 115 -4.03 -1.90 -10.81
C MET A 115 -2.52 -1.63 -10.77
N ALA A 116 -1.70 -2.63 -11.10
CA ALA A 116 -0.25 -2.48 -10.97
C ALA A 116 0.30 -1.43 -11.94
N SER A 117 -0.20 -1.39 -13.19
CA SER A 117 0.26 -0.41 -14.16
C SER A 117 -0.21 1.01 -13.79
N ASP A 118 -1.43 1.14 -13.26
CA ASP A 118 -1.95 2.44 -12.80
C ASP A 118 -1.20 2.95 -11.59
N VAL A 119 -0.81 2.06 -10.68
CA VAL A 119 0.01 2.42 -9.51
C VAL A 119 1.39 2.87 -9.95
N ASP A 120 2.04 2.14 -10.88
CA ASP A 120 3.32 2.55 -11.44
C ASP A 120 3.24 3.95 -12.04
N ALA A 121 2.22 4.21 -12.86
CA ALA A 121 2.03 5.51 -13.48
C ALA A 121 1.88 6.62 -12.44
N ALA A 122 1.09 6.37 -11.39
CA ALA A 122 0.90 7.34 -10.32
C ALA A 122 2.20 7.60 -9.55
N LEU A 123 2.96 6.55 -9.24
CA LEU A 123 4.23 6.70 -8.53
C LEU A 123 5.27 7.44 -9.38
N ILE A 124 5.31 7.18 -10.69
CA ILE A 124 6.19 7.92 -11.60
C ILE A 124 5.81 9.41 -11.62
N GLU A 125 4.51 9.70 -11.68
CA GLU A 125 4.02 11.07 -11.66
C GLU A 125 4.39 11.80 -10.36
N ILE A 126 4.30 11.12 -9.22
CA ILE A 126 4.55 11.69 -7.90
C ILE A 126 6.04 11.81 -7.59
N LEU A 127 6.80 10.75 -7.82
CA LEU A 127 8.21 10.65 -7.41
C LEU A 127 9.20 10.92 -8.54
N GLY A 128 8.79 10.73 -9.80
CA GLY A 128 9.66 10.75 -10.95
C GLY A 128 10.20 9.36 -11.25
N GLU A 129 10.45 9.10 -12.53
CA GLU A 129 10.93 7.81 -13.02
C GLU A 129 12.29 7.42 -12.42
N GLU A 130 13.18 8.40 -12.34
CA GLU A 130 14.52 8.23 -11.80
C GLU A 130 14.48 7.79 -10.33
N LYS A 131 13.66 8.45 -9.53
CA LYS A 131 13.51 8.13 -8.11
C LYS A 131 12.91 6.74 -7.93
N LEU A 132 11.91 6.40 -8.72
CA LEU A 132 11.27 5.08 -8.62
C LEU A 132 12.27 3.96 -8.99
N ASP A 133 13.08 4.16 -10.03
CA ASP A 133 14.14 3.22 -10.39
C ASP A 133 15.18 3.07 -9.29
N GLN A 134 15.54 4.16 -8.64
CA GLN A 134 16.44 4.15 -7.49
C GLN A 134 15.85 3.30 -6.36
N LEU A 135 14.56 3.46 -6.07
CA LEU A 135 13.88 2.68 -5.03
C LEU A 135 13.90 1.19 -5.37
N ARG A 136 13.70 0.83 -6.65
CA ARG A 136 13.80 -0.58 -7.06
C ARG A 136 15.19 -1.14 -6.80
N GLN A 137 16.22 -0.39 -7.16
CA GLN A 137 17.61 -0.81 -6.98
C GLN A 137 17.97 -0.98 -5.50
N GLU A 138 17.40 -0.14 -4.64
CA GLU A 138 17.62 -0.19 -3.19
C GLU A 138 16.75 -1.25 -2.49
N GLY A 139 15.87 -1.94 -3.22
CA GLY A 139 14.95 -2.89 -2.63
C GLY A 139 13.79 -2.23 -1.88
N ARG A 140 13.51 -0.96 -2.18
CA ARG A 140 12.46 -0.17 -1.52
C ARG A 140 11.19 -0.04 -2.35
N TYR A 141 11.12 -0.68 -3.51
CA TYR A 141 9.90 -0.79 -4.30
C TYR A 141 9.74 -2.25 -4.70
N ARG A 142 8.84 -2.95 -4.03
CA ARG A 142 8.66 -4.39 -4.16
C ARG A 142 7.25 -4.70 -4.61
N ARG A 143 7.12 -5.59 -5.57
CA ARG A 143 5.85 -5.92 -6.20
C ARG A 143 5.61 -7.42 -6.18
N ASP A 144 4.40 -7.80 -5.80
CA ASP A 144 3.90 -9.16 -5.96
C ASP A 144 2.60 -9.07 -6.76
N VAL A 145 2.74 -9.07 -8.09
CA VAL A 145 1.62 -8.85 -9.00
C VAL A 145 1.41 -10.09 -9.88
N TYR A 146 0.16 -10.34 -10.26
CA TYR A 146 -0.23 -11.54 -11.00
C TYR A 146 -1.25 -11.25 -12.10
#